data_7a553205ee72719554d26d4a3a34eb7e
#
_entry.id   7a553205ee72719554d26d4a3a34eb7e
#
_cell.length_a   1.000
_cell.length_b   1.000
_cell.length_c   1.000
_cell.angle_alpha   90.00
_cell.angle_beta   90.00
_cell.angle_gamma   90.00
#
_symmetry.space_group_name_H-M   'P 1'
#
loop_
_entity.id
_entity.type
_entity.pdbx_description
1 polymer ?
#
loop_
_entity_poly.entity_id
_entity_poly.type
_entity_poly.pdbx_seq_one_letter_code
_entity_poly.pdbx_strand_id
1 'polypeptide(L)'
;MTNHKIYFGDSRKLNKIPDKSVQLIITSPPYWQLKDYGTIDQIGFNDSYEEYINNLNLVWMECDRVLADGCRLCINIGDQFSRSVYYGRYKVVPIRTEIIRFCEALKMDYMGAIIWQKATTMNTSGGGAVMGSFPYPRNGILKIDYEFILIFKKLGKSPKPTLEQKQNSIMTKEEWNQYFSSHWNFSGVKQSEHIAMFPEELPKRLIKMFSFAGETIFDPFLGSGTTSLAAKNLDRNSIGYEINKEFEPIIREKSNINQLSFDSDTIEFLEDNNNKSDYSFDKLPYIFSDPHKLDKKVDIKKIKFGSKINKTDKKENERELFSVKDVVSPNKIILNNGLEVKLIGIKEKDNFKPQAINYLKEKFNKRKIFLKYDLQKYDKNNNLMCYVYLDNKTFINNHLIRTGYVDVETNFDYSCKNKFIKSLPI
;
A
#
# COMPACT_ATOMS: atom_id res chain seq x y z
N MET A 1 21.32 23.55 -27.07
CA MET A 1 21.38 22.15 -27.49
C MET A 1 21.43 21.28 -26.26
N THR A 2 20.40 20.47 -26.02
CA THR A 2 20.29 19.59 -24.86
C THR A 2 20.24 18.12 -25.29
N ASN A 3 20.67 17.22 -24.41
CA ASN A 3 20.72 15.79 -24.65
C ASN A 3 19.86 15.07 -23.62
N HIS A 4 18.94 14.23 -24.07
CA HIS A 4 18.03 13.49 -23.22
C HIS A 4 18.17 12.00 -23.49
N LYS A 5 18.45 11.21 -22.43
CA LYS A 5 18.61 9.76 -22.50
C LYS A 5 17.55 9.09 -21.66
N ILE A 6 16.80 8.19 -22.29
CA ILE A 6 15.74 7.43 -21.62
C ILE A 6 16.09 5.95 -21.70
N TYR A 7 16.33 5.37 -20.51
CA TYR A 7 16.66 3.97 -20.37
C TYR A 7 15.41 3.18 -19.94
N PHE A 8 15.09 2.15 -20.70
CA PHE A 8 14.11 1.16 -20.28
C PHE A 8 14.83 0.10 -19.44
N GLY A 9 14.56 0.11 -18.13
CA GLY A 9 15.24 -0.75 -17.18
C GLY A 9 14.83 -0.50 -15.74
N ASP A 10 15.40 -1.27 -14.84
CA ASP A 10 15.11 -1.21 -13.41
C ASP A 10 16.06 -0.27 -12.69
N SER A 11 15.53 0.78 -12.06
CA SER A 11 16.31 1.81 -11.38
C SER A 11 16.96 1.36 -10.06
N ARG A 12 16.68 0.15 -9.59
CA ARG A 12 17.43 -0.45 -8.46
C ARG A 12 18.91 -0.69 -8.79
N LYS A 13 19.30 -0.59 -10.06
CA LYS A 13 20.68 -0.73 -10.54
C LYS A 13 20.89 0.11 -11.79
N LEU A 14 21.63 1.20 -11.66
CA LEU A 14 21.86 2.21 -12.70
C LEU A 14 23.22 2.01 -13.39
N ASN A 15 23.43 0.84 -14.03
CA ASN A 15 24.73 0.48 -14.62
C ASN A 15 25.22 1.46 -15.70
N LYS A 16 24.30 2.13 -16.38
CA LYS A 16 24.61 3.03 -17.50
C LYS A 16 24.91 4.46 -17.07
N ILE A 17 24.71 4.79 -15.79
CA ILE A 17 24.96 6.14 -15.28
C ILE A 17 26.24 6.13 -14.44
N PRO A 18 27.25 6.92 -14.83
CA PRO A 18 28.50 7.04 -14.07
C PRO A 18 28.25 7.67 -12.68
N ASP A 19 29.16 7.38 -11.75
CA ASP A 19 29.16 8.00 -10.42
C ASP A 19 29.29 9.52 -10.54
N LYS A 20 28.56 10.25 -9.68
CA LYS A 20 28.64 11.72 -9.55
C LYS A 20 28.44 12.48 -10.87
N SER A 21 27.65 11.94 -11.79
CA SER A 21 27.45 12.49 -13.14
C SER A 21 26.20 13.36 -13.29
N VAL A 22 25.29 13.38 -12.32
CA VAL A 22 24.06 14.16 -12.38
C VAL A 22 24.02 15.22 -11.28
N GLN A 23 23.45 16.40 -11.57
CA GLN A 23 23.46 17.56 -10.68
C GLN A 23 22.15 17.74 -9.93
N LEU A 24 21.06 17.14 -10.40
CA LEU A 24 19.78 17.19 -9.70
C LEU A 24 19.00 15.92 -9.97
N ILE A 25 18.42 15.34 -8.94
CA ILE A 25 17.49 14.23 -9.06
C ILE A 25 16.11 14.71 -8.63
N ILE A 26 15.11 14.50 -9.49
CA ILE A 26 13.69 14.82 -9.20
C ILE A 26 12.88 13.57 -9.53
N THR A 27 12.10 13.07 -8.57
CA THR A 27 11.34 11.86 -8.79
C THR A 27 10.10 11.76 -7.91
N SER A 28 9.17 10.90 -8.33
CA SER A 28 8.04 10.44 -7.51
C SER A 28 7.99 8.91 -7.62
N PRO A 29 8.39 8.18 -6.58
CA PRO A 29 8.40 6.72 -6.62
C PRO A 29 6.98 6.17 -6.71
N PRO A 30 6.81 4.93 -7.22
CA PRO A 30 5.52 4.27 -7.21
C PRO A 30 5.01 4.12 -5.78
N TYR A 31 3.70 4.32 -5.57
CA TYR A 31 3.07 4.15 -4.27
C TYR A 31 2.85 2.67 -3.97
N TRP A 32 2.97 2.31 -2.70
CA TRP A 32 2.75 0.94 -2.23
C TRP A 32 1.32 0.48 -2.51
N GLN A 33 1.18 -0.58 -3.33
CA GLN A 33 -0.09 -1.25 -3.63
C GLN A 33 -1.23 -0.36 -4.16
N LEU A 34 -0.91 0.86 -4.59
CA LEU A 34 -1.91 1.77 -5.09
C LEU A 34 -2.21 1.51 -6.57
N LYS A 35 -1.21 1.15 -7.35
CA LYS A 35 -1.30 1.09 -8.79
C LYS A 35 -0.49 -0.04 -9.42
N ASP A 36 -1.11 -0.75 -10.35
CA ASP A 36 -0.45 -1.71 -11.23
C ASP A 36 0.02 -0.99 -12.50
N TYR A 37 1.33 -0.97 -12.71
CA TYR A 37 1.95 -0.40 -13.92
C TYR A 37 2.18 -1.47 -15.00
N GLY A 38 1.63 -2.69 -14.82
CA GLY A 38 1.63 -3.75 -15.83
C GLY A 38 2.90 -4.59 -15.91
N THR A 39 3.92 -4.34 -15.08
CA THR A 39 5.16 -5.10 -15.06
C THR A 39 5.33 -5.91 -13.78
N ILE A 40 5.81 -7.16 -13.93
CA ILE A 40 6.02 -8.05 -12.77
C ILE A 40 7.07 -7.48 -11.81
N ASP A 41 8.01 -6.74 -12.33
CA ASP A 41 9.21 -6.24 -11.64
C ASP A 41 9.05 -4.87 -11.02
N GLN A 42 7.87 -4.26 -11.17
CA GLN A 42 7.57 -2.97 -10.57
C GLN A 42 7.68 -3.02 -9.05
N ILE A 43 8.24 -1.95 -8.47
CA ILE A 43 8.29 -1.77 -7.02
C ILE A 43 6.89 -1.43 -6.49
N GLY A 44 6.50 -2.08 -5.40
CA GLY A 44 5.37 -1.68 -4.57
C GLY A 44 4.06 -2.41 -4.79
N PHE A 45 3.69 -2.84 -6.02
CA PHE A 45 2.34 -3.37 -6.23
C PHE A 45 2.13 -4.75 -5.60
N ASN A 46 3.10 -5.66 -5.75
CA ASN A 46 3.06 -7.01 -5.20
C ASN A 46 3.91 -7.17 -3.92
N ASP A 47 4.57 -6.11 -3.48
CA ASP A 47 5.49 -6.14 -2.35
C ASP A 47 4.73 -6.08 -1.01
N SER A 48 5.25 -6.73 0.02
CA SER A 48 4.96 -6.33 1.40
C SER A 48 5.48 -4.91 1.65
N TYR A 49 5.03 -4.27 2.74
CA TYR A 49 5.55 -2.92 3.07
C TYR A 49 7.06 -2.93 3.31
N GLU A 50 7.57 -4.01 3.91
CA GLU A 50 9.01 -4.24 4.11
C GLU A 50 9.78 -4.34 2.78
N GLU A 51 9.30 -5.19 1.87
CA GLU A 51 9.90 -5.35 0.54
C GLU A 51 9.86 -4.04 -0.25
N TYR A 52 8.73 -3.33 -0.21
CA TYR A 52 8.56 -2.04 -0.86
C TYR A 52 9.60 -1.00 -0.41
N ILE A 53 9.73 -0.81 0.91
CA ILE A 53 10.71 0.16 1.45
C ILE A 53 12.15 -0.27 1.11
N ASN A 54 12.49 -1.55 1.26
CA ASN A 54 13.84 -2.03 0.95
C ASN A 54 14.15 -1.96 -0.55
N ASN A 55 13.19 -2.20 -1.42
CA ASN A 55 13.34 -1.99 -2.87
C ASN A 55 13.58 -0.51 -3.21
N LEU A 56 12.84 0.42 -2.59
CA LEU A 56 13.10 1.85 -2.74
C LEU A 56 14.48 2.24 -2.20
N ASN A 57 14.93 1.64 -1.10
CA ASN A 57 16.23 1.92 -0.52
C ASN A 57 17.39 1.55 -1.47
N LEU A 58 17.25 0.52 -2.29
CA LEU A 58 18.20 0.23 -3.38
C LEU A 58 18.27 1.37 -4.39
N VAL A 59 17.13 1.94 -4.76
CA VAL A 59 17.08 3.08 -5.68
C VAL A 59 17.73 4.32 -5.05
N TRP A 60 17.47 4.59 -3.77
CA TRP A 60 18.09 5.75 -3.08
C TRP A 60 19.62 5.59 -2.97
N MET A 61 20.12 4.38 -2.78
CA MET A 61 21.56 4.11 -2.79
C MET A 61 22.18 4.39 -4.16
N GLU A 62 21.54 3.99 -5.25
CA GLU A 62 21.99 4.31 -6.60
C GLU A 62 21.86 5.81 -6.90
N CYS A 63 20.80 6.47 -6.44
CA CYS A 63 20.66 7.93 -6.53
C CYS A 63 21.80 8.65 -5.83
N ASP A 64 22.20 8.20 -4.63
CA ASP A 64 23.38 8.75 -3.96
C ASP A 64 24.64 8.55 -4.78
N ARG A 65 24.87 7.36 -5.35
CA ARG A 65 26.04 7.08 -6.16
C ARG A 65 26.17 8.02 -7.37
N VAL A 66 25.08 8.19 -8.13
CA VAL A 66 25.10 8.95 -9.39
C VAL A 66 25.03 10.48 -9.18
N LEU A 67 24.50 10.93 -8.04
CA LEU A 67 24.40 12.37 -7.72
C LEU A 67 25.77 12.97 -7.44
N ALA A 68 26.07 14.12 -8.04
CA ALA A 68 27.26 14.87 -7.77
C ALA A 68 27.29 15.43 -6.34
N ASP A 69 28.49 15.56 -5.77
CA ASP A 69 28.68 16.10 -4.43
C ASP A 69 28.08 17.53 -4.33
N GLY A 70 27.48 17.84 -3.19
CA GLY A 70 26.85 19.14 -2.93
C GLY A 70 25.52 19.39 -3.65
N CYS A 71 25.08 18.47 -4.50
CA CYS A 71 23.86 18.55 -5.29
C CYS A 71 22.63 18.01 -4.57
N ARG A 72 21.45 18.07 -5.21
CA ARG A 72 20.14 17.83 -4.56
C ARG A 72 19.45 16.57 -5.09
N LEU A 73 18.82 15.86 -4.17
CA LEU A 73 17.81 14.84 -4.43
C LEU A 73 16.45 15.36 -3.93
N CYS A 74 15.46 15.46 -4.82
CA CYS A 74 14.10 15.92 -4.53
C CYS A 74 13.11 14.77 -4.78
N ILE A 75 12.40 14.34 -3.74
CA ILE A 75 11.47 13.20 -3.81
C ILE A 75 10.06 13.68 -3.49
N ASN A 76 9.14 13.59 -4.46
CA ASN A 76 7.73 13.85 -4.24
C ASN A 76 7.03 12.57 -3.75
N ILE A 77 6.51 12.59 -2.53
CA ILE A 77 5.83 11.44 -1.91
C ILE A 77 4.79 11.90 -0.89
N GLY A 78 3.67 11.19 -0.82
CA GLY A 78 2.68 11.34 0.24
C GLY A 78 2.71 10.19 1.22
N ASP A 79 2.21 10.43 2.43
CA ASP A 79 1.82 9.36 3.32
C ASP A 79 0.57 8.66 2.74
N GLN A 80 0.41 7.37 2.98
CA GLN A 80 -0.60 6.57 2.31
C GLN A 80 -1.48 5.80 3.31
N PHE A 81 -2.80 5.77 3.04
CA PHE A 81 -3.69 4.86 3.75
C PHE A 81 -3.40 3.41 3.37
N SER A 82 -3.09 2.62 4.38
CA SER A 82 -3.01 1.18 4.22
C SER A 82 -4.40 0.55 4.27
N ARG A 83 -4.65 -0.44 3.43
CA ARG A 83 -5.88 -1.22 3.49
C ARG A 83 -5.93 -2.02 4.81
N SER A 84 -7.12 -2.11 5.42
CA SER A 84 -7.32 -2.81 6.68
C SER A 84 -6.93 -4.29 6.63
N VAL A 85 -6.87 -4.90 5.44
CA VAL A 85 -6.43 -6.28 5.25
C VAL A 85 -4.97 -6.51 5.68
N TYR A 86 -4.11 -5.48 5.54
CA TYR A 86 -2.68 -5.61 5.88
C TYR A 86 -2.42 -5.51 7.38
N TYR A 87 -3.16 -4.65 8.09
CA TYR A 87 -2.91 -4.38 9.51
C TYR A 87 -4.11 -4.66 10.41
N GLY A 88 -5.18 -5.27 9.88
CA GLY A 88 -6.42 -5.51 10.62
C GLY A 88 -7.19 -4.23 11.02
N ARG A 89 -6.70 -3.05 10.64
CA ARG A 89 -7.27 -1.73 10.93
C ARG A 89 -6.88 -0.71 9.88
N TYR A 90 -7.57 0.42 9.82
CA TYR A 90 -7.12 1.58 9.06
C TYR A 90 -5.85 2.15 9.71
N LYS A 91 -4.83 2.36 8.89
CA LYS A 91 -3.56 2.94 9.31
C LYS A 91 -3.01 3.79 8.17
N VAL A 92 -2.37 4.90 8.48
CA VAL A 92 -1.51 5.63 7.55
C VAL A 92 -0.10 5.07 7.68
N VAL A 93 0.53 4.72 6.56
CA VAL A 93 1.94 4.32 6.51
C VAL A 93 2.79 5.54 6.20
N PRO A 94 3.77 5.86 7.05
CA PRO A 94 4.57 7.06 6.94
C PRO A 94 5.77 6.84 6.00
N ILE A 95 5.50 6.64 4.70
CA ILE A 95 6.52 6.29 3.69
C ILE A 95 7.65 7.33 3.70
N ARG A 96 7.32 8.62 3.78
CA ARG A 96 8.29 9.70 3.80
C ARG A 96 9.30 9.59 4.94
N THR A 97 8.87 9.11 6.09
CA THR A 97 9.73 9.00 7.28
C THR A 97 10.84 7.96 7.05
N GLU A 98 10.50 6.85 6.42
CA GLU A 98 11.47 5.80 6.08
C GLU A 98 12.45 6.28 5.00
N ILE A 99 11.97 7.05 4.01
CA ILE A 99 12.85 7.67 3.00
C ILE A 99 13.83 8.65 3.67
N ILE A 100 13.34 9.54 4.56
CA ILE A 100 14.21 10.49 5.28
C ILE A 100 15.28 9.75 6.07
N ARG A 101 14.86 8.77 6.87
CA ARG A 101 15.78 7.98 7.70
C ARG A 101 16.84 7.27 6.87
N PHE A 102 16.46 6.71 5.72
CA PHE A 102 17.39 6.00 4.85
C PHE A 102 18.39 6.96 4.16
N CYS A 103 17.93 8.07 3.61
CA CYS A 103 18.79 9.06 2.98
C CYS A 103 19.79 9.67 3.98
N GLU A 104 19.38 9.90 5.24
CA GLU A 104 20.31 10.31 6.29
C GLU A 104 21.33 9.20 6.64
N ALA A 105 20.93 7.92 6.59
CA ALA A 105 21.87 6.81 6.76
C ALA A 105 22.90 6.74 5.61
N LEU A 106 22.55 7.21 4.41
CA LEU A 106 23.50 7.44 3.29
C LEU A 106 24.35 8.72 3.48
N LYS A 107 24.20 9.42 4.62
CA LYS A 107 24.87 10.69 4.94
C LYS A 107 24.47 11.86 4.02
N MET A 108 23.25 11.86 3.52
CA MET A 108 22.67 13.06 2.92
C MET A 108 22.06 13.94 4.00
N ASP A 109 22.25 15.27 3.89
CA ASP A 109 21.56 16.22 4.79
C ASP A 109 20.11 16.39 4.37
N TYR A 110 19.17 16.13 5.27
CA TYR A 110 17.76 16.48 5.05
C TYR A 110 17.57 18.00 5.18
N MET A 111 17.18 18.66 4.11
CA MET A 111 17.05 20.12 4.00
C MET A 111 15.64 20.62 4.26
N GLY A 112 14.71 19.75 4.65
CA GLY A 112 13.31 20.06 4.83
C GLY A 112 12.43 19.52 3.71
N ALA A 113 11.15 19.88 3.79
CA ALA A 113 10.16 19.51 2.77
C ALA A 113 9.31 20.69 2.36
N ILE A 114 8.89 20.69 1.09
CA ILE A 114 7.81 21.56 0.61
C ILE A 114 6.51 20.74 0.71
N ILE A 115 5.47 21.33 1.28
CA ILE A 115 4.12 20.75 1.28
C ILE A 115 3.42 21.21 0.01
N TRP A 116 3.18 20.27 -0.89
CA TRP A 116 2.39 20.54 -2.07
C TRP A 116 0.93 20.18 -1.82
N GLN A 117 0.10 21.19 -1.59
CA GLN A 117 -1.34 21.03 -1.49
C GLN A 117 -1.95 20.96 -2.88
N LYS A 118 -2.56 19.82 -3.18
CA LYS A 118 -3.25 19.60 -4.46
C LYS A 118 -4.57 20.36 -4.45
N ALA A 119 -4.62 21.49 -5.14
CA ALA A 119 -5.88 22.21 -5.35
C ALA A 119 -6.78 21.35 -6.27
N THR A 120 -7.62 20.53 -5.69
CA THR A 120 -8.54 19.66 -6.44
C THR A 120 -9.98 19.88 -5.98
N THR A 121 -10.91 19.89 -6.94
CA THR A 121 -12.36 19.84 -6.67
C THR A 121 -12.85 18.42 -6.39
N MET A 122 -11.98 17.40 -6.57
CA MET A 122 -12.31 15.99 -6.39
C MET A 122 -11.76 15.44 -5.06
N ASN A 123 -12.44 14.44 -4.52
CA ASN A 123 -12.00 13.73 -3.32
C ASN A 123 -10.71 12.95 -3.58
N THR A 124 -9.59 13.42 -3.04
CA THR A 124 -8.24 12.88 -3.28
C THR A 124 -7.93 11.60 -2.53
N SER A 125 -8.74 11.21 -1.55
CA SER A 125 -8.50 10.05 -0.68
C SER A 125 -9.28 8.78 -1.07
N GLY A 126 -9.82 8.72 -2.31
CA GLY A 126 -10.49 7.50 -2.81
C GLY A 126 -11.80 7.14 -2.09
N GLY A 127 -12.33 8.01 -1.28
CA GLY A 127 -13.58 7.86 -0.52
C GLY A 127 -14.46 9.11 -0.61
N GLY A 128 -15.67 9.05 -0.04
CA GLY A 128 -16.60 10.18 -0.01
C GLY A 128 -16.01 11.43 0.69
N ALA A 129 -16.71 12.55 0.58
CA ALA A 129 -16.30 13.84 1.16
C ALA A 129 -16.05 13.79 2.68
N VAL A 130 -16.63 12.78 3.36
CA VAL A 130 -16.53 12.57 4.80
C VAL A 130 -16.06 11.15 5.07
N MET A 131 -14.97 11.03 5.84
CA MET A 131 -14.37 9.74 6.20
C MET A 131 -14.47 9.50 7.71
N GLY A 132 -14.67 8.21 8.07
CA GLY A 132 -14.82 7.80 9.47
C GLY A 132 -16.28 7.65 9.89
N SER A 133 -16.56 7.97 11.17
CA SER A 133 -17.87 7.75 11.81
C SER A 133 -18.72 9.02 11.92
N PHE A 134 -18.73 9.86 10.89
CA PHE A 134 -19.61 11.05 10.88
C PHE A 134 -21.05 10.67 11.27
N PRO A 135 -21.75 11.45 12.13
CA PRO A 135 -21.33 12.73 12.72
C PRO A 135 -20.53 12.60 14.04
N TYR A 136 -20.12 11.41 14.44
CA TYR A 136 -19.46 11.18 15.73
C TYR A 136 -17.95 11.38 15.63
N PRO A 137 -17.33 12.31 16.41
CA PRO A 137 -15.99 12.84 16.12
C PRO A 137 -14.85 11.86 16.38
N ARG A 138 -14.96 10.98 17.37
CA ARG A 138 -13.81 10.17 17.87
C ARG A 138 -13.12 9.32 16.80
N ASN A 139 -13.86 8.81 15.80
CA ASN A 139 -13.34 7.97 14.72
C ASN A 139 -13.28 8.70 13.36
N GLY A 140 -13.20 10.03 13.40
CA GLY A 140 -12.95 10.83 12.20
C GLY A 140 -11.59 10.47 11.58
N ILE A 141 -11.50 10.47 10.25
CA ILE A 141 -10.28 10.18 9.50
C ILE A 141 -9.87 11.44 8.76
N LEU A 142 -8.59 11.81 8.89
CA LEU A 142 -8.03 12.97 8.19
C LEU A 142 -8.02 12.73 6.68
N LYS A 143 -8.40 13.74 5.92
CA LYS A 143 -8.22 13.76 4.47
C LYS A 143 -6.76 14.06 4.16
N ILE A 144 -6.13 13.24 3.34
CA ILE A 144 -4.77 13.49 2.84
C ILE A 144 -4.91 14.11 1.45
N ASP A 145 -4.83 15.44 1.36
CA ASP A 145 -4.95 16.22 0.13
C ASP A 145 -3.64 16.95 -0.24
N TYR A 146 -2.53 16.50 0.34
CA TYR A 146 -1.19 17.03 0.12
C TYR A 146 -0.16 15.93 -0.07
N GLU A 147 0.95 16.31 -0.67
CA GLU A 147 2.17 15.50 -0.76
C GLU A 147 3.36 16.32 -0.25
N PHE A 148 4.47 15.63 -0.01
CA PHE A 148 5.71 16.25 0.43
C PHE A 148 6.75 16.16 -0.68
N ILE A 149 7.45 17.25 -0.95
CA ILE A 149 8.66 17.26 -1.76
C ILE A 149 9.83 17.28 -0.78
N LEU A 150 10.38 16.11 -0.50
CA LEU A 150 11.52 15.95 0.40
C LEU A 150 12.78 16.40 -0.31
N ILE A 151 13.58 17.27 0.33
CA ILE A 151 14.80 17.83 -0.25
C ILE A 151 15.99 17.33 0.55
N PHE A 152 16.92 16.66 -0.13
CA PHE A 152 18.19 16.22 0.44
C PHE A 152 19.37 16.86 -0.28
N LYS A 153 20.47 17.01 0.45
CA LYS A 153 21.74 17.49 -0.09
C LYS A 153 22.82 16.44 0.13
N LYS A 154 23.49 16.02 -0.94
CA LYS A 154 24.69 15.18 -0.82
C LYS A 154 25.83 16.00 -0.25
N LEU A 155 26.58 15.42 0.68
CA LEU A 155 27.76 16.09 1.27
C LEU A 155 28.82 16.39 0.19
N GLY A 156 29.58 17.43 0.44
CA GLY A 156 30.69 17.83 -0.44
C GLY A 156 30.45 19.16 -1.15
N LYS A 157 31.32 19.46 -2.09
CA LYS A 157 31.30 20.73 -2.86
C LYS A 157 30.67 20.47 -4.22
N SER A 158 29.61 21.23 -4.55
CA SER A 158 28.98 21.17 -5.88
C SER A 158 29.95 21.62 -6.99
N PRO A 159 29.75 21.10 -8.22
CA PRO A 159 30.40 21.60 -9.41
C PRO A 159 30.25 23.12 -9.52
N LYS A 160 31.31 23.80 -9.96
CA LYS A 160 31.24 25.27 -10.14
C LYS A 160 30.64 25.59 -11.50
N PRO A 161 29.50 26.29 -11.59
CA PRO A 161 28.95 26.70 -12.88
C PRO A 161 29.78 27.80 -13.51
N THR A 162 29.77 27.85 -14.85
CA THR A 162 30.37 28.95 -15.62
C THR A 162 29.58 30.25 -15.45
N LEU A 163 30.16 31.37 -15.90
CA LEU A 163 29.43 32.65 -15.89
C LEU A 163 28.20 32.62 -16.79
N GLU A 164 28.30 31.99 -17.95
CA GLU A 164 27.20 31.80 -18.89
C GLU A 164 26.06 30.96 -18.28
N GLN A 165 26.39 29.82 -17.66
CA GLN A 165 25.42 28.99 -16.96
C GLN A 165 24.67 29.77 -15.86
N LYS A 166 25.39 30.62 -15.12
CA LYS A 166 24.78 31.47 -14.10
C LYS A 166 23.83 32.49 -14.71
N GLN A 167 24.22 33.16 -15.79
CA GLN A 167 23.40 34.15 -16.48
C GLN A 167 22.13 33.51 -17.04
N ASN A 168 22.23 32.36 -17.69
CA ASN A 168 21.12 31.61 -18.28
C ASN A 168 20.20 30.95 -17.22
N SER A 169 20.56 31.03 -15.93
CA SER A 169 19.81 30.43 -14.83
C SER A 169 19.30 31.44 -13.80
N ILE A 170 19.34 32.73 -14.14
CA ILE A 170 18.85 33.79 -13.23
C ILE A 170 17.36 33.61 -13.00
N MET A 171 16.95 33.63 -11.74
CA MET A 171 15.56 33.69 -11.31
C MET A 171 15.15 35.10 -11.00
N THR A 172 13.89 35.43 -11.27
CA THR A 172 13.34 36.72 -10.77
C THR A 172 13.14 36.67 -9.26
N LYS A 173 12.99 37.82 -8.62
CA LYS A 173 12.71 37.90 -7.19
C LYS A 173 11.36 37.24 -6.84
N GLU A 174 10.38 37.38 -7.73
CA GLU A 174 9.04 36.81 -7.60
C GLU A 174 9.11 35.27 -7.66
N GLU A 175 9.82 34.71 -8.66
CA GLU A 175 10.07 33.29 -8.75
C GLU A 175 10.78 32.75 -7.50
N TRP A 176 11.83 33.45 -7.04
CA TRP A 176 12.55 33.09 -5.83
C TRP A 176 11.63 32.98 -4.62
N ASN A 177 10.86 34.01 -4.35
CA ASN A 177 9.95 34.08 -3.20
C ASN A 177 8.85 33.00 -3.30
N GLN A 178 8.35 32.72 -4.51
CA GLN A 178 7.30 31.75 -4.74
C GLN A 178 7.84 30.30 -4.62
N TYR A 179 9.02 30.04 -5.20
CA TYR A 179 9.52 28.65 -5.30
C TYR A 179 10.18 28.21 -3.99
N PHE A 180 10.90 29.06 -3.29
CA PHE A 180 11.48 28.74 -1.99
C PHE A 180 10.48 28.84 -0.82
N SER A 181 9.19 28.98 -1.10
CA SER A 181 8.14 28.84 -0.10
C SER A 181 7.96 27.38 0.32
N SER A 182 7.75 27.15 1.62
CA SER A 182 7.50 25.80 2.15
C SER A 182 6.12 25.22 1.81
N HIS A 183 5.23 26.01 1.20
CA HIS A 183 3.90 25.59 0.79
C HIS A 183 3.68 25.95 -0.67
N TRP A 184 3.38 24.92 -1.48
CA TRP A 184 2.95 25.10 -2.87
C TRP A 184 1.48 24.76 -3.01
N ASN A 185 0.75 25.61 -3.70
CA ASN A 185 -0.67 25.44 -3.96
C ASN A 185 -0.93 25.59 -5.46
N PHE A 186 -0.92 24.47 -6.17
CA PHE A 186 -1.31 24.38 -7.58
C PHE A 186 -1.93 23.04 -7.88
N SER A 187 -2.75 23.03 -8.94
CA SER A 187 -3.54 21.84 -9.30
C SER A 187 -2.65 20.69 -9.78
N GLY A 188 -3.01 19.47 -9.38
CA GLY A 188 -2.51 18.24 -10.00
C GLY A 188 -3.04 18.08 -11.43
N VAL A 189 -2.50 17.11 -12.16
CA VAL A 189 -3.00 16.74 -13.49
C VAL A 189 -4.33 16.01 -13.37
N LYS A 190 -5.32 16.33 -14.21
CA LYS A 190 -6.55 15.55 -14.30
C LYS A 190 -6.22 14.14 -14.83
N GLN A 191 -6.62 13.12 -14.10
CA GLN A 191 -6.43 11.71 -14.48
C GLN A 191 -7.48 11.30 -15.54
N SER A 192 -7.44 11.87 -16.75
CA SER A 192 -8.40 11.49 -17.78
C SER A 192 -7.93 10.36 -18.68
N GLU A 193 -6.62 10.21 -18.92
CA GLU A 193 -6.09 9.20 -19.87
C GLU A 193 -4.74 8.57 -19.48
N HIS A 194 -3.97 9.16 -18.56
CA HIS A 194 -2.64 8.67 -18.18
C HIS A 194 -2.44 8.51 -16.67
N ILE A 195 -1.62 7.53 -16.37
CA ILE A 195 -1.43 6.97 -15.04
C ILE A 195 -0.48 7.84 -14.20
N ALA A 196 -0.95 8.38 -13.05
CA ALA A 196 -0.18 9.01 -11.96
C ALA A 196 0.99 9.90 -12.38
N MET A 197 0.68 11.11 -12.87
CA MET A 197 1.67 12.11 -13.25
C MET A 197 1.59 13.30 -12.29
N PHE A 198 2.74 13.89 -11.98
CA PHE A 198 2.76 15.24 -11.44
C PHE A 198 2.77 16.28 -12.60
N PRO A 199 2.24 17.49 -12.37
CA PRO A 199 2.26 18.53 -13.40
C PRO A 199 3.68 19.04 -13.66
N GLU A 200 3.95 19.52 -14.88
CA GLU A 200 5.26 20.06 -15.29
C GLU A 200 5.74 21.19 -14.37
N GLU A 201 4.83 21.94 -13.75
CA GLU A 201 5.15 23.02 -12.82
C GLU A 201 5.99 22.54 -11.62
N LEU A 202 5.81 21.28 -11.17
CA LEU A 202 6.60 20.72 -10.07
C LEU A 202 8.08 20.56 -10.45
N PRO A 203 8.48 19.80 -11.46
CA PRO A 203 9.89 19.68 -11.84
C PRO A 203 10.45 21.01 -12.37
N LYS A 204 9.68 21.84 -13.06
CA LYS A 204 10.10 23.16 -13.50
C LYS A 204 10.61 24.03 -12.34
N ARG A 205 9.87 24.11 -11.25
CA ARG A 205 10.31 24.86 -10.05
C ARG A 205 11.58 24.28 -9.47
N LEU A 206 11.65 22.97 -9.25
CA LEU A 206 12.81 22.32 -8.67
C LEU A 206 14.06 22.45 -9.54
N ILE A 207 13.93 22.37 -10.87
CA ILE A 207 15.02 22.58 -11.82
C ILE A 207 15.57 24.00 -11.71
N LYS A 208 14.71 25.01 -11.70
CA LYS A 208 15.11 26.40 -11.52
C LYS A 208 15.77 26.66 -10.16
N MET A 209 15.29 26.03 -9.10
CA MET A 209 15.81 26.18 -7.73
C MET A 209 17.20 25.57 -7.54
N PHE A 210 17.49 24.44 -8.20
CA PHE A 210 18.60 23.59 -7.79
C PHE A 210 19.54 23.16 -8.92
N SER A 211 19.39 23.72 -10.15
CA SER A 211 20.30 23.42 -11.25
C SER A 211 20.59 24.62 -12.14
N PHE A 212 21.71 24.57 -12.86
CA PHE A 212 22.10 25.55 -13.86
C PHE A 212 21.84 25.02 -15.29
N ALA A 213 21.68 25.94 -16.26
CA ALA A 213 21.57 25.58 -17.67
C ALA A 213 22.73 24.69 -18.13
N GLY A 214 22.44 23.66 -18.92
CA GLY A 214 23.40 22.66 -19.36
C GLY A 214 23.73 21.56 -18.36
N GLU A 215 23.27 21.64 -17.09
CA GLU A 215 23.41 20.56 -16.11
C GLU A 215 22.45 19.40 -16.39
N THR A 216 22.73 18.24 -15.83
CA THR A 216 21.95 17.01 -16.06
C THR A 216 20.97 16.74 -14.92
N ILE A 217 19.69 16.58 -15.27
CA ILE A 217 18.61 16.20 -14.38
C ILE A 217 18.34 14.71 -14.51
N PHE A 218 18.10 14.01 -13.41
CA PHE A 218 17.81 12.58 -13.42
C PHE A 218 16.47 12.26 -12.76
N ASP A 219 15.71 11.34 -13.37
CA ASP A 219 14.49 10.77 -12.79
C ASP A 219 14.53 9.24 -12.87
N PRO A 220 14.71 8.53 -11.73
CA PRO A 220 14.72 7.06 -11.70
C PRO A 220 13.34 6.42 -11.91
N PHE A 221 12.25 7.20 -11.89
CA PHE A 221 10.87 6.73 -12.10
C PHE A 221 10.16 7.65 -13.12
N LEU A 222 10.69 7.71 -14.33
CA LEU A 222 10.37 8.72 -15.33
C LEU A 222 8.88 8.78 -15.70
N GLY A 223 8.20 7.63 -15.75
CA GLY A 223 6.81 7.54 -16.16
C GLY A 223 6.60 8.14 -17.56
N SER A 224 5.73 9.12 -17.66
CA SER A 224 5.39 9.78 -18.92
C SER A 224 6.41 10.81 -19.42
N GLY A 225 7.56 10.97 -18.78
CA GLY A 225 8.62 11.88 -19.24
C GLY A 225 8.47 13.36 -18.81
N THR A 226 7.64 13.67 -17.84
CA THR A 226 7.39 15.07 -17.41
C THR A 226 8.67 15.77 -16.95
N THR A 227 9.55 15.07 -16.21
CA THR A 227 10.83 15.61 -15.73
C THR A 227 11.75 15.94 -16.90
N SER A 228 11.84 15.07 -17.91
CA SER A 228 12.68 15.29 -19.11
C SER A 228 12.16 16.45 -19.95
N LEU A 229 10.84 16.58 -20.10
CA LEU A 229 10.23 17.72 -20.80
C LEU A 229 10.55 19.04 -20.09
N ALA A 230 10.39 19.11 -18.78
CA ALA A 230 10.71 20.32 -18.01
C ALA A 230 12.20 20.65 -18.08
N ALA A 231 13.09 19.65 -18.08
CA ALA A 231 14.52 19.86 -18.25
C ALA A 231 14.84 20.45 -19.64
N LYS A 232 14.26 19.90 -20.71
CA LYS A 232 14.39 20.41 -22.08
C LYS A 232 13.93 21.88 -22.17
N ASN A 233 12.74 22.18 -21.68
CA ASN A 233 12.16 23.53 -21.72
C ASN A 233 12.96 24.58 -20.94
N LEU A 234 13.91 24.14 -20.14
CA LEU A 234 14.78 24.99 -19.30
C LEU A 234 16.27 24.88 -19.67
N ASP A 235 16.63 24.35 -20.82
CA ASP A 235 18.00 24.19 -21.31
C ASP A 235 18.87 23.29 -20.40
N ARG A 236 18.30 22.24 -19.84
CA ARG A 236 19.01 21.21 -19.05
C ARG A 236 19.01 19.89 -19.81
N ASN A 237 20.08 19.12 -19.66
CA ASN A 237 20.11 17.73 -20.09
C ASN A 237 19.24 16.86 -19.16
N SER A 238 18.80 15.71 -19.62
CA SER A 238 18.12 14.76 -18.74
C SER A 238 18.48 13.31 -18.98
N ILE A 239 18.39 12.53 -17.91
CA ILE A 239 18.43 11.07 -17.94
C ILE A 239 17.16 10.60 -17.23
N GLY A 240 16.48 9.60 -17.80
CA GLY A 240 15.30 8.97 -17.19
C GLY A 240 15.40 7.46 -17.23
N TYR A 241 14.91 6.79 -16.17
CA TYR A 241 14.69 5.35 -16.15
C TYR A 241 13.20 5.07 -16.06
N GLU A 242 12.72 4.11 -16.86
CA GLU A 242 11.35 3.62 -16.85
C GLU A 242 11.35 2.10 -17.02
N ILE A 243 10.63 1.39 -16.14
CA ILE A 243 10.60 -0.06 -16.19
C ILE A 243 9.60 -0.59 -17.24
N ASN A 244 8.54 0.18 -17.52
CA ASN A 244 7.51 -0.21 -18.48
C ASN A 244 7.74 0.46 -19.84
N LYS A 245 8.14 -0.33 -20.83
CA LYS A 245 8.38 0.13 -22.22
C LYS A 245 7.11 0.66 -22.91
N GLU A 246 5.93 0.35 -22.41
CA GLU A 246 4.68 0.88 -22.95
C GLU A 246 4.54 2.41 -22.80
N PHE A 247 5.38 3.03 -21.95
CA PHE A 247 5.44 4.50 -21.84
C PHE A 247 6.21 5.16 -23.00
N GLU A 248 6.96 4.42 -23.82
CA GLU A 248 7.75 4.99 -24.91
C GLU A 248 6.94 5.88 -25.88
N PRO A 249 5.77 5.46 -26.39
CA PRO A 249 4.95 6.31 -27.29
C PRO A 249 4.51 7.62 -26.60
N ILE A 250 4.16 7.55 -25.32
CA ILE A 250 3.71 8.70 -24.53
C ILE A 250 4.85 9.69 -24.34
N ILE A 251 6.06 9.19 -24.02
CA ILE A 251 7.25 10.02 -23.87
C ILE A 251 7.64 10.68 -25.18
N ARG A 252 7.54 9.96 -26.29
CA ARG A 252 7.81 10.49 -27.66
C ARG A 252 6.85 11.61 -28.02
N GLU A 253 5.56 11.40 -27.81
CA GLU A 253 4.53 12.40 -28.07
C GLU A 253 4.75 13.65 -27.24
N LYS A 254 4.96 13.49 -25.93
CA LYS A 254 5.16 14.60 -24.98
C LYS A 254 6.42 15.41 -25.28
N SER A 255 7.46 14.76 -25.76
CA SER A 255 8.73 15.40 -26.10
C SER A 255 8.71 16.14 -27.43
N ASN A 256 7.59 16.09 -28.17
CA ASN A 256 7.43 16.70 -29.53
C ASN A 256 8.49 16.26 -30.56
N ILE A 257 8.96 15.00 -30.48
CA ILE A 257 10.03 14.46 -31.36
C ILE A 257 9.61 14.38 -32.82
N ASN A 258 8.30 14.37 -33.09
CA ASN A 258 7.75 14.27 -34.47
C ASN A 258 7.68 15.62 -35.19
N GLN A 259 7.99 16.73 -34.55
CA GLN A 259 8.11 18.02 -35.23
C GLN A 259 9.57 18.17 -35.72
N LEU A 260 9.72 18.27 -37.01
CA LEU A 260 10.96 18.71 -37.69
C LEU A 260 11.28 20.14 -37.23
N SER A 261 11.76 20.27 -36.00
CA SER A 261 12.34 21.52 -35.53
C SER A 261 13.82 21.52 -35.86
N PHE A 262 14.31 22.62 -36.36
CA PHE A 262 15.74 22.87 -36.59
C PHE A 262 16.52 22.97 -35.27
N ASP A 263 15.87 22.74 -34.15
CA ASP A 263 16.48 22.70 -32.81
C ASP A 263 17.24 21.38 -32.64
N SER A 264 18.46 21.51 -32.31
CA SER A 264 19.48 20.46 -32.23
C SER A 264 19.41 19.59 -30.94
N ASP A 265 18.26 19.56 -30.23
CA ASP A 265 18.08 18.70 -29.07
C ASP A 265 17.96 17.23 -29.48
N THR A 266 18.64 16.36 -28.76
CA THR A 266 18.64 14.92 -29.02
C THR A 266 17.91 14.16 -27.94
N ILE A 267 17.11 13.17 -28.32
CA ILE A 267 16.49 12.22 -27.40
C ILE A 267 16.82 10.81 -27.87
N GLU A 268 17.47 10.05 -26.99
CA GLU A 268 17.84 8.67 -27.23
C GLU A 268 17.03 7.74 -26.33
N PHE A 269 16.48 6.66 -26.91
CA PHE A 269 15.81 5.59 -26.19
C PHE A 269 16.70 4.37 -26.18
N LEU A 270 17.06 3.91 -25.01
CA LEU A 270 18.05 2.89 -24.76
C LEU A 270 17.49 1.79 -23.86
N GLU A 271 18.05 0.60 -23.93
CA GLU A 271 17.68 -0.48 -23.01
C GLU A 271 18.80 -0.74 -21.99
N ASP A 272 18.40 -0.96 -20.74
CA ASP A 272 19.29 -1.42 -19.68
C ASP A 272 18.73 -2.72 -19.07
N ASN A 273 19.14 -3.84 -19.67
CA ASN A 273 18.67 -5.18 -19.29
C ASN A 273 19.39 -5.64 -18.01
N ASN A 274 18.89 -5.22 -16.86
CA ASN A 274 19.37 -5.69 -15.56
C ASN A 274 18.58 -6.92 -15.12
N ASN A 275 19.25 -7.99 -14.72
CA ASN A 275 18.61 -9.19 -14.20
C ASN A 275 18.25 -9.04 -12.72
N LYS A 276 17.05 -9.49 -12.30
CA LYS A 276 16.58 -9.51 -10.91
C LYS A 276 17.51 -10.24 -9.93
N SER A 277 18.27 -11.23 -10.40
CA SER A 277 19.23 -11.98 -9.58
C SER A 277 20.37 -11.13 -9.01
N ASP A 278 20.50 -9.89 -9.46
CA ASP A 278 21.59 -9.00 -9.10
C ASP A 278 21.29 -8.07 -7.92
N TYR A 279 20.07 -8.12 -7.34
CA TYR A 279 19.70 -7.26 -6.21
C TYR A 279 19.87 -7.99 -4.89
N SER A 280 20.68 -7.43 -4.01
CA SER A 280 20.82 -7.89 -2.63
C SER A 280 20.61 -6.73 -1.67
N PHE A 281 19.83 -6.95 -0.63
CA PHE A 281 19.66 -5.98 0.46
C PHE A 281 20.87 -5.92 1.40
N ASP A 282 21.82 -6.86 1.29
CA ASP A 282 22.98 -6.94 2.18
C ASP A 282 23.91 -5.72 2.08
N LYS A 283 23.84 -4.97 0.98
CA LYS A 283 24.62 -3.75 0.76
C LYS A 283 23.97 -2.49 1.35
N LEU A 284 22.71 -2.59 1.80
CA LEU A 284 22.02 -1.44 2.39
C LEU A 284 22.63 -1.09 3.76
N PRO A 285 22.71 0.20 4.15
CA PRO A 285 23.13 0.63 5.48
C PRO A 285 22.35 -0.03 6.61
N TYR A 286 21.06 -0.31 6.38
CA TYR A 286 20.21 -1.15 7.22
C TYR A 286 19.05 -1.70 6.40
N ILE A 287 18.49 -2.82 6.85
CA ILE A 287 17.28 -3.42 6.27
C ILE A 287 16.08 -2.95 7.10
N PHE A 288 15.10 -2.34 6.44
CA PHE A 288 13.84 -1.95 7.09
C PHE A 288 13.03 -3.19 7.46
N SER A 289 12.51 -3.20 8.69
CA SER A 289 11.52 -4.18 9.16
C SER A 289 10.27 -3.46 9.65
N ASP A 290 9.09 -3.87 9.13
CA ASP A 290 7.81 -3.26 9.53
C ASP A 290 7.45 -3.70 10.95
N PRO A 291 7.39 -2.77 11.93
CA PRO A 291 7.04 -3.10 13.31
C PRO A 291 5.60 -3.60 13.47
N HIS A 292 4.78 -3.45 12.45
CA HIS A 292 3.37 -3.86 12.43
C HIS A 292 3.10 -4.97 11.40
N LYS A 293 4.10 -5.76 11.07
CA LYS A 293 4.05 -6.84 10.10
C LYS A 293 2.88 -7.79 10.37
N LEU A 294 2.11 -8.09 9.34
CA LEU A 294 1.17 -9.21 9.35
C LEU A 294 1.88 -10.43 8.72
N ASP A 295 1.75 -11.59 9.36
CA ASP A 295 2.37 -12.85 8.89
C ASP A 295 1.78 -13.39 7.58
N LYS A 296 0.83 -12.70 6.95
CA LYS A 296 0.15 -13.15 5.74
C LYS A 296 0.45 -12.29 4.53
N LYS A 297 0.99 -12.93 3.51
CA LYS A 297 1.01 -12.37 2.15
C LYS A 297 -0.42 -12.39 1.59
N VAL A 298 -0.95 -11.21 1.27
CA VAL A 298 -2.24 -11.07 0.60
C VAL A 298 -1.97 -10.95 -0.91
N ASP A 299 -2.61 -11.78 -1.71
CA ASP A 299 -2.52 -11.67 -3.17
C ASP A 299 -3.35 -10.47 -3.67
N ILE A 300 -2.65 -9.36 -3.89
CA ILE A 300 -3.26 -8.08 -4.24
C ILE A 300 -3.92 -8.11 -5.61
N LYS A 301 -3.42 -8.93 -6.54
CA LYS A 301 -4.01 -9.08 -7.89
C LYS A 301 -5.44 -9.59 -7.85
N LYS A 302 -5.82 -10.30 -6.77
CA LYS A 302 -7.19 -10.79 -6.54
C LYS A 302 -8.09 -9.77 -5.84
N ILE A 303 -7.56 -8.63 -5.37
CA ILE A 303 -8.31 -7.61 -4.64
C ILE A 303 -8.65 -6.46 -5.58
N LYS A 304 -9.88 -6.42 -6.10
CA LYS A 304 -10.39 -5.27 -6.84
C LYS A 304 -10.58 -4.08 -5.89
N PHE A 305 -10.28 -2.85 -6.37
CA PHE A 305 -10.54 -1.62 -5.62
C PHE A 305 -12.02 -1.55 -5.24
N GLY A 306 -12.32 -1.26 -3.96
CA GLY A 306 -13.70 -1.23 -3.44
C GLY A 306 -14.29 -2.61 -3.10
N SER A 307 -13.60 -3.72 -3.33
CA SER A 307 -14.03 -5.03 -2.85
C SER A 307 -14.08 -5.03 -1.32
N LYS A 308 -15.18 -5.49 -0.75
CA LYS A 308 -15.22 -5.84 0.67
C LYS A 308 -14.21 -6.95 0.88
N ILE A 309 -13.14 -6.65 1.59
CA ILE A 309 -12.15 -7.66 1.97
C ILE A 309 -12.83 -8.53 3.01
N ASN A 310 -13.34 -9.67 2.57
CA ASN A 310 -13.72 -10.70 3.51
C ASN A 310 -12.44 -11.10 4.25
N LYS A 311 -12.47 -11.13 5.58
CA LYS A 311 -11.36 -11.56 6.46
C LYS A 311 -10.94 -13.03 6.25
N THR A 312 -11.11 -13.57 5.07
CA THR A 312 -11.10 -14.99 4.73
C THR A 312 -9.90 -15.41 3.88
N ASP A 313 -8.70 -14.90 4.21
CA ASP A 313 -7.50 -15.65 3.90
C ASP A 313 -6.79 -16.13 5.17
N LYS A 314 -7.58 -16.48 6.18
CA LYS A 314 -7.22 -17.63 7.00
C LYS A 314 -7.68 -18.86 6.24
N LYS A 315 -6.76 -19.64 5.68
CA LYS A 315 -6.94 -21.06 5.43
C LYS A 315 -7.15 -21.86 6.73
N GLU A 316 -7.58 -21.20 7.77
CA GLU A 316 -8.21 -21.70 8.97
C GLU A 316 -9.48 -20.87 9.12
N ASN A 317 -10.60 -21.50 8.76
CA ASN A 317 -11.99 -21.02 8.86
C ASN A 317 -12.56 -20.28 7.65
N GLU A 318 -12.57 -20.88 6.46
CA GLU A 318 -13.85 -20.98 5.77
C GLU A 318 -14.76 -21.70 6.75
N ARG A 319 -15.69 -20.97 7.38
CA ARG A 319 -16.70 -21.60 8.22
C ARG A 319 -17.53 -22.42 7.27
N GLU A 320 -17.25 -23.71 7.23
CA GLU A 320 -18.07 -24.63 6.49
C GLU A 320 -19.50 -24.47 7.01
N LEU A 321 -20.41 -24.04 6.14
CA LEU A 321 -21.79 -23.77 6.50
C LEU A 321 -22.62 -25.01 6.19
N PHE A 322 -23.23 -25.56 7.21
CA PHE A 322 -24.12 -26.71 7.13
C PHE A 322 -25.59 -26.29 7.24
N SER A 323 -26.47 -27.12 6.74
CA SER A 323 -27.89 -27.11 7.09
C SER A 323 -28.15 -28.27 8.05
N VAL A 324 -29.00 -28.06 9.03
CA VAL A 324 -29.48 -29.14 9.91
C VAL A 324 -30.55 -29.90 9.16
N LYS A 325 -30.36 -31.21 9.00
CA LYS A 325 -31.31 -32.12 8.40
C LYS A 325 -32.37 -32.58 9.39
N ASP A 326 -31.95 -32.90 10.61
CA ASP A 326 -32.83 -33.31 11.68
C ASP A 326 -32.25 -32.99 13.07
N VAL A 327 -33.15 -32.89 14.07
CA VAL A 327 -32.82 -32.76 15.49
C VAL A 327 -33.27 -34.00 16.20
N VAL A 328 -32.30 -34.89 16.47
CA VAL A 328 -32.57 -36.21 17.06
C VAL A 328 -32.90 -36.12 18.54
N SER A 329 -32.17 -35.26 19.27
CA SER A 329 -32.38 -35.02 20.68
C SER A 329 -31.90 -33.61 21.06
N PRO A 330 -32.17 -33.09 22.28
CA PRO A 330 -31.74 -31.78 22.71
C PRO A 330 -30.23 -31.54 22.58
N ASN A 331 -29.42 -32.61 22.63
CA ASN A 331 -27.96 -32.53 22.51
C ASN A 331 -27.39 -33.15 21.22
N LYS A 332 -28.24 -33.60 20.26
CA LYS A 332 -27.78 -34.29 19.05
C LYS A 332 -28.55 -33.87 17.79
N ILE A 333 -27.82 -33.45 16.78
CA ILE A 333 -28.36 -33.02 15.47
C ILE A 333 -27.69 -33.83 14.33
N ILE A 334 -28.38 -33.94 13.22
CA ILE A 334 -27.88 -34.52 11.96
C ILE A 334 -27.77 -33.40 10.92
N LEU A 335 -26.63 -33.27 10.29
CA LEU A 335 -26.36 -32.32 9.23
C LEU A 335 -26.81 -32.83 7.86
N ASN A 336 -26.91 -31.92 6.87
CA ASN A 336 -27.29 -32.24 5.49
C ASN A 336 -26.36 -33.22 4.78
N ASN A 337 -25.09 -33.32 5.22
CA ASN A 337 -24.08 -34.29 4.74
C ASN A 337 -24.12 -35.64 5.50
N GLY A 338 -25.09 -35.84 6.37
CA GLY A 338 -25.25 -37.06 7.17
C GLY A 338 -24.41 -37.10 8.45
N LEU A 339 -23.59 -36.08 8.74
CA LEU A 339 -22.75 -36.03 9.94
C LEU A 339 -23.62 -35.85 11.19
N GLU A 340 -23.47 -36.70 12.18
CA GLU A 340 -24.06 -36.55 13.50
C GLU A 340 -23.16 -35.72 14.40
N VAL A 341 -23.76 -34.72 15.04
CA VAL A 341 -23.06 -33.75 15.89
C VAL A 341 -23.70 -33.69 17.26
N LYS A 342 -22.89 -33.84 18.30
CA LYS A 342 -23.30 -33.68 19.70
C LYS A 342 -22.96 -32.25 20.18
N LEU A 343 -23.95 -31.59 20.79
CA LEU A 343 -23.78 -30.23 21.34
C LEU A 343 -23.03 -30.29 22.64
N ILE A 344 -21.84 -29.68 22.71
CA ILE A 344 -21.01 -29.61 23.95
C ILE A 344 -21.78 -28.88 25.04
N GLY A 345 -21.71 -29.45 26.24
CA GLY A 345 -22.20 -28.82 27.48
C GLY A 345 -23.72 -28.90 27.67
N ILE A 346 -24.44 -29.65 26.81
CA ILE A 346 -25.89 -29.84 26.91
C ILE A 346 -26.20 -31.19 27.54
N LYS A 347 -26.89 -31.18 28.67
CA LYS A 347 -27.47 -32.34 29.34
C LYS A 347 -28.97 -32.33 29.16
N GLU A 348 -29.55 -33.45 28.70
CA GLU A 348 -30.95 -33.55 28.45
C GLU A 348 -31.78 -33.58 29.75
N LYS A 349 -32.97 -32.96 29.74
CA LYS A 349 -34.01 -33.04 30.75
C LYS A 349 -35.19 -33.78 30.15
N ASP A 350 -35.52 -34.96 30.66
CA ASP A 350 -36.57 -35.82 30.09
C ASP A 350 -37.91 -35.09 30.02
N ASN A 351 -38.27 -34.31 31.07
CA ASN A 351 -39.54 -33.56 31.16
C ASN A 351 -39.66 -32.43 30.13
N PHE A 352 -38.55 -31.95 29.54
CA PHE A 352 -38.54 -30.84 28.59
C PHE A 352 -37.97 -31.20 27.22
N LYS A 353 -37.76 -32.49 26.96
CA LYS A 353 -37.18 -32.98 25.71
C LYS A 353 -37.97 -32.53 24.45
N PRO A 354 -39.30 -32.63 24.40
CA PRO A 354 -40.07 -32.15 23.25
C PRO A 354 -39.94 -30.63 23.02
N GLN A 355 -39.94 -29.83 24.09
CA GLN A 355 -39.83 -28.37 24.02
C GLN A 355 -38.43 -27.97 23.51
N ALA A 356 -37.36 -28.60 24.00
CA ALA A 356 -36.01 -28.38 23.55
C ALA A 356 -35.82 -28.71 22.06
N ILE A 357 -36.37 -29.85 21.59
CA ILE A 357 -36.31 -30.25 20.18
C ILE A 357 -37.05 -29.25 19.30
N ASN A 358 -38.28 -28.86 19.68
CA ASN A 358 -39.05 -27.88 18.94
C ASN A 358 -38.35 -26.52 18.86
N TYR A 359 -37.74 -26.07 19.96
CA TYR A 359 -36.94 -24.85 19.98
C TYR A 359 -35.78 -24.92 18.99
N LEU A 360 -35.04 -26.03 18.96
CA LEU A 360 -33.94 -26.20 18.05
C LEU A 360 -34.39 -26.26 16.59
N LYS A 361 -35.50 -27.00 16.29
CA LYS A 361 -36.07 -27.05 14.93
C LYS A 361 -36.51 -25.68 14.44
N GLU A 362 -37.10 -24.85 15.29
CA GLU A 362 -37.45 -23.48 14.96
C GLU A 362 -36.21 -22.62 14.65
N LYS A 363 -35.16 -22.70 15.48
CA LYS A 363 -33.93 -21.94 15.29
C LYS A 363 -33.16 -22.33 14.05
N PHE A 364 -33.18 -23.58 13.64
CA PHE A 364 -32.51 -24.09 12.45
C PHE A 364 -33.31 -23.95 11.16
N ASN A 365 -34.61 -23.61 11.24
CA ASN A 365 -35.50 -23.50 10.06
C ASN A 365 -34.97 -22.50 9.05
N LYS A 366 -34.67 -22.96 7.83
CA LYS A 366 -34.09 -22.18 6.70
C LYS A 366 -32.80 -21.43 7.03
N ARG A 367 -32.06 -21.84 8.05
CA ARG A 367 -30.79 -21.23 8.46
C ARG A 367 -29.61 -22.14 8.27
N LYS A 368 -28.47 -21.53 8.00
CA LYS A 368 -27.17 -22.20 7.99
C LYS A 368 -26.51 -22.13 9.36
N ILE A 369 -25.75 -23.15 9.70
CA ILE A 369 -24.95 -23.22 10.92
C ILE A 369 -23.49 -23.41 10.59
N PHE A 370 -22.62 -23.04 11.54
CA PHE A 370 -21.22 -23.44 11.54
C PHE A 370 -20.84 -24.04 12.89
N LEU A 371 -19.84 -24.91 12.87
CA LEU A 371 -19.38 -25.65 14.02
C LEU A 371 -18.07 -25.04 14.56
N LYS A 372 -17.92 -25.01 15.89
CA LYS A 372 -16.63 -24.76 16.54
C LYS A 372 -16.31 -25.95 17.44
N TYR A 373 -15.07 -26.38 17.39
CA TYR A 373 -14.58 -27.47 18.21
C TYR A 373 -13.96 -26.95 19.51
N ASP A 374 -13.99 -27.79 20.54
CA ASP A 374 -13.20 -27.61 21.76
C ASP A 374 -11.90 -28.43 21.66
N LEU A 375 -11.09 -28.43 22.71
CA LEU A 375 -9.86 -29.23 22.79
C LEU A 375 -10.15 -30.71 22.53
N GLN A 376 -11.22 -31.25 23.09
CA GLN A 376 -11.69 -32.60 22.83
C GLN A 376 -12.78 -32.59 21.75
N LYS A 377 -12.47 -33.15 20.58
CA LYS A 377 -13.39 -33.19 19.42
C LYS A 377 -14.39 -34.37 19.46
N TYR A 378 -14.07 -35.42 20.14
CA TYR A 378 -14.89 -36.65 20.16
C TYR A 378 -15.14 -37.08 21.61
N ASP A 379 -16.34 -37.65 21.88
CA ASP A 379 -16.64 -38.27 23.16
C ASP A 379 -16.12 -39.72 23.19
N LYS A 380 -16.33 -40.40 24.32
CA LYS A 380 -15.89 -41.81 24.54
C LYS A 380 -16.52 -42.80 23.53
N ASN A 381 -17.64 -42.42 22.91
CA ASN A 381 -18.38 -43.23 21.94
C ASN A 381 -18.10 -42.79 20.50
N ASN A 382 -17.03 -41.99 20.29
CA ASN A 382 -16.62 -41.46 18.99
C ASN A 382 -17.65 -40.52 18.32
N ASN A 383 -18.56 -39.90 19.09
CA ASN A 383 -19.44 -38.85 18.57
C ASN A 383 -18.69 -37.54 18.45
N LEU A 384 -18.84 -36.83 17.31
CA LEU A 384 -18.27 -35.50 17.12
C LEU A 384 -18.96 -34.47 18.01
N MET A 385 -18.20 -33.80 18.84
CA MET A 385 -18.69 -32.78 19.80
C MET A 385 -18.37 -31.36 19.31
N CYS A 386 -19.35 -30.47 19.30
CA CYS A 386 -19.17 -29.11 18.80
C CYS A 386 -20.01 -28.08 19.59
N TYR A 387 -19.55 -26.83 19.51
CA TYR A 387 -20.38 -25.66 19.70
C TYR A 387 -21.05 -25.30 18.37
N VAL A 388 -22.36 -25.13 18.38
CA VAL A 388 -23.17 -24.81 17.20
C VAL A 388 -23.55 -23.33 17.20
N TYR A 389 -23.28 -22.68 16.08
CA TYR A 389 -23.62 -21.28 15.85
C TYR A 389 -24.45 -21.14 14.58
N LEU A 390 -25.43 -20.25 14.58
CA LEU A 390 -26.10 -19.83 13.35
C LEU A 390 -25.16 -18.95 12.50
N ASP A 391 -25.51 -18.78 11.25
CA ASP A 391 -24.83 -17.87 10.28
C ASP A 391 -24.63 -16.44 10.80
N ASN A 392 -25.60 -15.93 11.56
CA ASN A 392 -25.56 -14.63 12.23
C ASN A 392 -24.78 -14.64 13.56
N LYS A 393 -24.00 -15.68 13.85
CA LYS A 393 -23.21 -15.89 15.07
C LYS A 393 -24.00 -16.12 16.36
N THR A 394 -25.28 -16.42 16.30
CA THR A 394 -26.06 -16.81 17.49
C THR A 394 -25.52 -18.12 18.04
N PHE A 395 -25.11 -18.15 19.32
CA PHE A 395 -24.55 -19.31 20.00
C PHE A 395 -25.63 -20.24 20.51
N ILE A 396 -25.99 -21.26 19.75
CA ILE A 396 -27.15 -22.14 20.01
C ILE A 396 -27.05 -22.87 21.33
N ASN A 397 -25.90 -23.46 21.67
CA ASN A 397 -25.73 -24.17 22.94
C ASN A 397 -26.11 -23.27 24.13
N ASN A 398 -25.61 -22.03 24.15
CA ASN A 398 -25.88 -21.09 25.23
C ASN A 398 -27.33 -20.60 25.25
N HIS A 399 -27.92 -20.39 24.08
CA HIS A 399 -29.32 -19.99 23.97
C HIS A 399 -30.28 -21.10 24.44
N LEU A 400 -29.97 -22.37 24.13
CA LEU A 400 -30.77 -23.51 24.59
C LEU A 400 -30.73 -23.65 26.12
N ILE A 401 -29.54 -23.45 26.73
CA ILE A 401 -29.40 -23.48 28.21
C ILE A 401 -30.26 -22.40 28.86
N ARG A 402 -30.29 -21.19 28.29
CA ARG A 402 -31.10 -20.08 28.80
C ARG A 402 -32.60 -20.33 28.75
N THR A 403 -33.11 -21.24 27.95
CA THR A 403 -34.52 -21.59 27.95
C THR A 403 -34.95 -22.39 29.20
N GLY A 404 -33.97 -23.00 29.92
CA GLY A 404 -34.25 -23.93 31.01
C GLY A 404 -34.69 -25.33 30.57
N TYR A 405 -34.83 -25.59 29.25
CA TYR A 405 -35.27 -26.88 28.74
C TYR A 405 -34.17 -27.95 28.80
N VAL A 406 -32.95 -27.56 29.11
CA VAL A 406 -31.79 -28.45 29.26
C VAL A 406 -31.00 -28.06 30.49
N ASP A 407 -30.18 -28.98 31.01
CA ASP A 407 -29.18 -28.73 32.04
C ASP A 407 -27.77 -28.56 31.43
N VAL A 408 -26.85 -28.09 32.24
CA VAL A 408 -25.45 -28.00 31.91
C VAL A 408 -24.77 -29.34 32.23
N GLU A 409 -24.07 -29.89 31.23
CA GLU A 409 -23.25 -31.08 31.43
C GLU A 409 -22.00 -30.73 32.26
N THR A 410 -21.81 -31.42 33.41
CA THR A 410 -20.72 -31.14 34.35
C THR A 410 -19.70 -32.26 34.51
N ASN A 411 -19.94 -33.42 33.88
CA ASN A 411 -19.13 -34.63 34.05
C ASN A 411 -17.76 -34.61 33.36
N PHE A 412 -17.49 -33.56 32.52
CA PHE A 412 -16.19 -33.33 31.89
C PHE A 412 -15.91 -31.83 31.75
N ASP A 413 -14.66 -31.48 31.45
CA ASP A 413 -14.25 -30.07 31.29
C ASP A 413 -14.30 -29.65 29.82
N TYR A 414 -14.77 -28.43 29.57
CA TYR A 414 -14.82 -27.77 28.28
C TYR A 414 -14.79 -26.24 28.45
N SER A 415 -14.31 -25.54 27.43
CA SER A 415 -13.98 -24.11 27.50
C SER A 415 -15.15 -23.21 27.94
N CYS A 416 -16.40 -23.56 27.61
CA CYS A 416 -17.56 -22.76 27.92
C CYS A 416 -18.30 -23.16 29.21
N LYS A 417 -17.78 -24.10 30.03
CA LYS A 417 -18.47 -24.67 31.21
C LYS A 417 -18.94 -23.59 32.21
N ASN A 418 -18.04 -22.73 32.65
CA ASN A 418 -18.38 -21.64 33.59
C ASN A 418 -19.39 -20.64 33.03
N LYS A 419 -19.32 -20.36 31.72
CA LYS A 419 -20.29 -19.51 31.03
C LYS A 419 -21.69 -20.14 31.00
N PHE A 420 -21.77 -21.45 30.76
CA PHE A 420 -23.03 -22.17 30.70
C PHE A 420 -23.70 -22.26 32.06
N ILE A 421 -22.94 -22.55 33.13
CA ILE A 421 -23.45 -22.55 34.50
C ILE A 421 -24.08 -21.20 34.86
N LYS A 422 -23.40 -20.07 34.53
CA LYS A 422 -23.92 -18.72 34.79
C LYS A 422 -25.13 -18.36 33.89
N SER A 423 -25.43 -19.12 32.87
CA SER A 423 -26.52 -18.88 31.92
C SER A 423 -27.79 -19.69 32.24
N LEU A 424 -27.77 -20.55 33.23
CA LEU A 424 -28.95 -21.23 33.72
C LEU A 424 -29.98 -20.21 34.24
N PRO A 425 -31.27 -20.37 33.91
CA PRO A 425 -32.29 -19.53 34.51
C PRO A 425 -32.36 -19.80 36.04
N ILE A 426 -32.53 -18.74 36.81
CA ILE A 426 -32.68 -18.77 38.27
C ILE A 426 -34.01 -19.40 38.62
#